data_cc18a6db965d1bbb9542897ffc2e31c1
#
_entry.id   cc18a6db965d1bbb9542897ffc2e31c1
#
_cell.length_a   1.000
_cell.length_b   1.000
_cell.length_c   1.000
_cell.angle_alpha   90.00
_cell.angle_beta   90.00
_cell.angle_gamma   90.00
#
_symmetry.space_group_name_H-M   'P 1'
#
loop_
_entity.id
_entity.type
_entity.pdbx_description
1 polymer ?
#
loop_
_entity_poly.entity_id
_entity_poly.type
_entity_poly.pdbx_seq_one_letter_code
_entity_poly.pdbx_strand_id
1 'polypeptide(L)'
;MIKRVVCLILLVLTFVMIPINIGARSHPLPSGRLTGEELAMEYAQERQISVERAKIILSIGLSDSKARTYRILSEKIIVNPDYEARVKFYCRTDESGQFRGITKLLATSLVNKDGDKEAPFTGNLFAYLEDPNRVFYMVSGEFYHKGSNQEQLYQREGGRMLEVIYDFMDDTSTGFPVFLETKLRF
;
A
#
# COMPACT_ATOMS: atom_id res chain seq x y z
N MET A 1 49.13 25.23 5.30
CA MET A 1 48.18 24.53 6.21
C MET A 1 46.71 24.65 5.78
N ILE A 2 46.27 25.69 5.13
CA ILE A 2 44.86 25.95 4.74
C ILE A 2 44.32 24.94 3.71
N LYS A 3 45.12 24.48 2.74
CA LYS A 3 44.69 23.53 1.70
C LYS A 3 44.31 22.12 2.22
N ARG A 4 44.82 21.67 3.36
CA ARG A 4 44.51 20.37 3.96
C ARG A 4 43.21 20.36 4.76
N VAL A 5 42.81 21.53 5.28
CA VAL A 5 41.55 21.68 6.04
C VAL A 5 40.36 21.73 5.10
N VAL A 6 40.48 22.34 3.91
CA VAL A 6 39.41 22.40 2.91
C VAL A 6 39.07 21.02 2.34
N CYS A 7 40.08 20.14 2.14
CA CYS A 7 39.81 18.76 1.70
C CYS A 7 39.07 17.93 2.75
N LEU A 8 39.30 18.16 4.03
CA LEU A 8 38.61 17.44 5.11
C LEU A 8 37.14 17.83 5.26
N ILE A 9 36.84 19.12 5.02
CA ILE A 9 35.46 19.65 5.07
C ILE A 9 34.63 19.14 3.87
N LEU A 10 35.25 19.01 2.69
CA LEU A 10 34.57 18.44 1.50
C LEU A 10 34.28 16.95 1.63
N LEU A 11 35.05 16.22 2.42
CA LEU A 11 34.84 14.76 2.63
C LEU A 11 33.72 14.48 3.64
N VAL A 12 33.38 15.43 4.51
CA VAL A 12 32.31 15.28 5.50
C VAL A 12 30.93 15.63 4.90
N LEU A 13 30.89 16.42 3.82
CA LEU A 13 29.63 16.86 3.19
C LEU A 13 29.03 15.85 2.19
N THR A 14 29.76 14.76 1.86
CA THR A 14 29.24 13.69 0.99
C THR A 14 28.54 12.56 1.74
N PHE A 15 28.32 12.69 3.06
CA PHE A 15 27.72 11.64 3.89
C PHE A 15 26.24 11.85 4.15
N VAL A 16 25.51 12.36 3.18
CA VAL A 16 24.07 12.53 3.36
C VAL A 16 23.35 12.01 2.12
N MET A 17 22.43 11.10 2.34
CA MET A 17 21.48 10.47 1.44
C MET A 17 21.84 9.05 0.98
N ILE A 18 22.14 8.17 1.95
CA ILE A 18 21.88 6.75 1.73
C ILE A 18 20.39 6.55 1.97
N PRO A 19 19.57 6.26 0.95
CA PRO A 19 18.20 5.84 1.19
C PRO A 19 18.29 4.59 2.07
N ILE A 20 17.73 4.66 3.27
CA ILE A 20 17.60 3.48 4.13
C ILE A 20 16.65 2.55 3.38
N ASN A 21 17.22 1.54 2.75
CA ASN A 21 16.48 0.50 2.07
C ASN A 21 15.84 -0.37 3.17
N ILE A 22 14.67 0.03 3.64
CA ILE A 22 13.91 -0.69 4.65
C ILE A 22 13.38 -1.95 3.97
N GLY A 23 14.13 -3.02 4.09
CA GLY A 23 13.77 -4.32 3.56
C GLY A 23 12.56 -4.88 4.32
N ALA A 24 11.36 -4.70 3.79
CA ALA A 24 10.19 -5.42 4.25
C ALA A 24 10.39 -6.92 3.97
N ARG A 25 10.64 -7.70 5.02
CA ARG A 25 10.65 -9.16 4.99
C ARG A 25 9.57 -9.67 5.93
N SER A 26 8.31 -9.48 5.57
CA SER A 26 7.21 -10.20 6.19
C SER A 26 6.55 -11.06 5.12
N HIS A 27 6.30 -12.33 5.44
CA HIS A 27 5.46 -13.14 4.57
C HIS A 27 4.05 -12.55 4.59
N PRO A 28 3.43 -12.31 3.42
CA PRO A 28 2.07 -11.81 3.36
C PRO A 28 1.14 -12.79 4.07
N LEU A 29 0.23 -12.26 4.88
CA LEU A 29 -0.85 -13.04 5.45
C LEU A 29 -2.07 -12.86 4.53
N PRO A 30 -2.38 -13.84 3.64
CA PRO A 30 -3.62 -13.78 2.90
C PRO A 30 -4.78 -13.98 3.87
N SER A 31 -5.83 -13.17 3.74
CA SER A 31 -7.10 -13.43 4.43
C SER A 31 -7.65 -14.80 4.01
N GLY A 32 -8.57 -15.35 4.78
CA GLY A 32 -9.41 -16.44 4.30
C GLY A 32 -10.12 -16.09 2.98
N ARG A 33 -10.75 -17.07 2.34
CA ARG A 33 -11.63 -16.79 1.20
C ARG A 33 -12.81 -15.95 1.65
N LEU A 34 -13.07 -14.88 0.92
CA LEU A 34 -14.15 -13.95 1.18
C LEU A 34 -15.16 -14.00 0.03
N THR A 35 -16.41 -13.72 0.35
CA THR A 35 -17.45 -13.35 -0.61
C THR A 35 -17.28 -11.90 -1.03
N GLY A 36 -17.94 -11.46 -2.10
CA GLY A 36 -17.95 -10.06 -2.50
C GLY A 36 -18.55 -9.15 -1.43
N GLU A 37 -19.56 -9.62 -0.69
CA GLU A 37 -20.18 -8.88 0.41
C GLU A 37 -19.21 -8.68 1.57
N GLU A 38 -18.52 -9.74 2.01
CA GLU A 38 -17.53 -9.68 3.07
C GLU A 38 -16.37 -8.76 2.70
N LEU A 39 -15.87 -8.83 1.45
CA LEU A 39 -14.81 -7.92 0.98
C LEU A 39 -15.29 -6.47 1.00
N ALA A 40 -16.52 -6.21 0.57
CA ALA A 40 -17.09 -4.86 0.58
C ALA A 40 -17.28 -4.32 2.01
N MET A 41 -17.69 -5.17 2.96
CA MET A 41 -17.79 -4.79 4.37
C MET A 41 -16.43 -4.42 4.97
N GLU A 42 -15.39 -5.23 4.74
CA GLU A 42 -14.03 -4.96 5.21
C GLU A 42 -13.50 -3.62 4.63
N TYR A 43 -13.67 -3.41 3.33
CA TYR A 43 -13.27 -2.16 2.68
C TYR A 43 -14.05 -0.95 3.19
N ALA A 44 -15.38 -1.12 3.39
CA ALA A 44 -16.25 -0.06 3.89
C ALA A 44 -15.86 0.37 5.31
N GLN A 45 -15.58 -0.60 6.18
CA GLN A 45 -15.14 -0.35 7.56
C GLN A 45 -13.80 0.40 7.59
N GLU A 46 -12.82 -0.03 6.79
CA GLU A 46 -11.51 0.61 6.73
C GLU A 46 -11.61 2.06 6.22
N ARG A 47 -12.46 2.29 5.22
CA ARG A 47 -12.61 3.60 4.57
C ARG A 47 -13.68 4.49 5.21
N GLN A 48 -14.38 4.00 6.22
CA GLN A 48 -15.51 4.69 6.88
C GLN A 48 -16.57 5.16 5.87
N ILE A 49 -16.90 4.31 4.89
CA ILE A 49 -17.93 4.55 3.87
C ILE A 49 -19.06 3.51 3.97
N SER A 50 -20.16 3.71 3.25
CA SER A 50 -21.21 2.69 3.18
C SER A 50 -20.77 1.46 2.38
N VAL A 51 -21.35 0.28 2.68
CA VAL A 51 -21.08 -0.97 1.96
C VAL A 51 -21.48 -0.85 0.49
N GLU A 52 -22.57 -0.14 0.18
CA GLU A 52 -23.00 0.13 -1.19
C GLU A 52 -21.96 0.93 -1.96
N ARG A 53 -21.36 1.93 -1.32
CA ARG A 53 -20.29 2.73 -1.92
C ARG A 53 -19.03 1.87 -2.14
N ALA A 54 -18.70 1.01 -1.17
CA ALA A 54 -17.59 0.07 -1.30
C ALA A 54 -17.79 -0.91 -2.47
N LYS A 55 -18.99 -1.46 -2.64
CA LYS A 55 -19.31 -2.33 -3.78
C LYS A 55 -19.11 -1.63 -5.12
N ILE A 56 -19.50 -0.36 -5.23
CA ILE A 56 -19.29 0.43 -6.45
C ILE A 56 -17.80 0.59 -6.74
N ILE A 57 -17.01 1.00 -5.74
CA ILE A 57 -15.56 1.21 -5.88
C ILE A 57 -14.86 -0.10 -6.26
N LEU A 58 -15.20 -1.20 -5.61
CA LEU A 58 -14.62 -2.53 -5.86
C LEU A 58 -15.20 -3.18 -7.14
N SER A 59 -16.15 -2.52 -7.81
CA SER A 59 -16.85 -3.07 -8.98
C SER A 59 -17.45 -4.47 -8.71
N ILE A 60 -18.02 -4.66 -7.51
CA ILE A 60 -18.74 -5.87 -7.11
C ILE A 60 -20.21 -5.68 -7.48
N GLY A 61 -20.67 -6.38 -8.52
CA GLY A 61 -22.05 -6.28 -9.02
C GLY A 61 -22.97 -7.31 -8.39
N LEU A 62 -24.30 -7.05 -8.48
CA LEU A 62 -25.36 -8.02 -8.12
C LEU A 62 -25.30 -9.32 -8.91
N SER A 63 -24.62 -9.32 -10.06
CA SER A 63 -24.42 -10.50 -10.93
C SER A 63 -23.14 -11.27 -10.60
N ASP A 64 -22.42 -10.87 -9.55
CA ASP A 64 -21.24 -11.64 -9.13
C ASP A 64 -21.70 -12.99 -8.60
N SER A 65 -21.51 -14.00 -9.45
CA SER A 65 -21.93 -15.37 -9.14
C SER A 65 -21.28 -15.79 -7.80
N LYS A 66 -22.02 -16.60 -7.02
CA LYS A 66 -21.53 -17.22 -5.77
C LYS A 66 -20.21 -18.01 -5.95
N ALA A 67 -19.76 -18.21 -7.19
CA ALA A 67 -18.53 -18.91 -7.54
C ALA A 67 -17.26 -18.02 -7.48
N ARG A 68 -17.40 -16.69 -7.37
CA ARG A 68 -16.24 -15.80 -7.30
C ARG A 68 -15.71 -15.73 -5.88
N THR A 69 -14.40 -15.87 -5.77
CA THR A 69 -13.67 -15.73 -4.49
C THR A 69 -12.88 -14.44 -4.46
N TYR A 70 -12.71 -13.94 -3.26
CA TYR A 70 -11.96 -12.70 -3.01
C TYR A 70 -10.98 -12.92 -1.86
N ARG A 71 -9.91 -12.12 -1.86
CA ARG A 71 -8.93 -12.10 -0.78
C ARG A 71 -8.39 -10.71 -0.54
N ILE A 72 -7.98 -10.48 0.69
CA ILE A 72 -7.17 -9.33 1.06
C ILE A 72 -5.75 -9.85 1.30
N LEU A 73 -4.80 -9.35 0.53
CA LEU A 73 -3.39 -9.57 0.78
C LEU A 73 -2.85 -8.36 1.52
N SER A 74 -2.04 -8.58 2.54
CA SER A 74 -1.48 -7.45 3.30
C SER A 74 -0.02 -7.69 3.64
N GLU A 75 0.76 -6.60 3.61
CA GLU A 75 2.17 -6.60 3.98
C GLU A 75 2.46 -5.41 4.90
N LYS A 76 3.30 -5.63 5.91
CA LYS A 76 3.75 -4.59 6.82
C LYS A 76 4.94 -3.85 6.24
N ILE A 77 4.95 -2.52 6.42
CA ILE A 77 6.06 -1.65 6.09
C ILE A 77 6.57 -1.04 7.40
N ILE A 78 7.82 -1.31 7.73
CA ILE A 78 8.48 -0.65 8.86
C ILE A 78 8.89 0.75 8.39
N VAL A 79 8.21 1.77 8.90
CA VAL A 79 8.49 3.17 8.58
C VAL A 79 9.66 3.69 9.44
N ASN A 80 9.59 3.36 10.74
CA ASN A 80 10.65 3.61 11.70
C ASN A 80 10.53 2.58 12.86
N PRO A 81 11.46 2.52 13.83
CA PRO A 81 11.40 1.53 14.92
C PRO A 81 10.12 1.54 15.74
N ASP A 82 9.40 2.67 15.79
CA ASP A 82 8.22 2.88 16.63
C ASP A 82 6.91 2.90 15.82
N TYR A 83 6.98 2.77 14.49
CA TYR A 83 5.82 2.89 13.63
C TYR A 83 5.87 1.95 12.43
N GLU A 84 4.79 1.16 12.27
CA GLU A 84 4.55 0.28 11.13
C GLU A 84 3.31 0.75 10.36
N ALA A 85 3.42 0.80 9.04
CA ALA A 85 2.27 0.91 8.14
C ALA A 85 1.93 -0.45 7.54
N ARG A 86 0.77 -0.56 6.91
CA ARG A 86 0.35 -1.79 6.23
C ARG A 86 -0.22 -1.47 4.86
N VAL A 87 0.31 -2.09 3.82
CA VAL A 87 -0.32 -2.09 2.49
C VAL A 87 -1.31 -3.24 2.42
N LYS A 88 -2.49 -2.98 1.87
CA LYS A 88 -3.51 -3.98 1.57
C LYS A 88 -3.88 -3.95 0.10
N PHE A 89 -4.10 -5.14 -0.46
CA PHE A 89 -4.56 -5.35 -1.82
C PHE A 89 -5.86 -6.14 -1.79
N TYR A 90 -6.92 -5.56 -2.30
CA TYR A 90 -8.23 -6.18 -2.43
C TYR A 90 -8.30 -6.87 -3.78
N CYS A 91 -8.37 -8.19 -3.78
CA CYS A 91 -8.20 -9.01 -4.97
C CYS A 91 -9.42 -9.87 -5.25
N ARG A 92 -9.78 -10.00 -6.54
CA ARG A 92 -10.61 -11.10 -7.00
C ARG A 92 -9.70 -12.25 -7.38
N THR A 93 -10.03 -13.45 -6.91
CA THR A 93 -9.26 -14.67 -7.15
C THR A 93 -10.07 -15.71 -7.89
N ASP A 94 -9.40 -16.63 -8.58
CA ASP A 94 -9.93 -17.90 -9.00
C ASP A 94 -9.19 -19.00 -8.23
N GLU A 95 -9.93 -19.80 -7.51
CA GLU A 95 -9.41 -20.91 -6.70
C GLU A 95 -10.15 -22.20 -6.99
N SER A 96 -10.68 -22.32 -8.21
CA SER A 96 -11.35 -23.51 -8.69
C SER A 96 -10.35 -24.54 -9.21
N GLY A 97 -10.55 -25.80 -8.85
CA GLY A 97 -9.72 -26.90 -9.32
C GLY A 97 -8.26 -26.81 -8.86
N GLN A 98 -7.34 -27.06 -9.80
CA GLN A 98 -5.89 -27.00 -9.56
C GLN A 98 -5.31 -25.60 -9.76
N PHE A 99 -6.06 -24.70 -10.36
CA PHE A 99 -5.64 -23.30 -10.55
C PHE A 99 -5.93 -22.49 -9.31
N ARG A 100 -4.97 -21.69 -8.91
CA ARG A 100 -5.13 -20.73 -7.82
C ARG A 100 -4.39 -19.46 -8.18
N GLY A 101 -5.11 -18.36 -8.25
CA GLY A 101 -4.47 -17.10 -8.62
C GLY A 101 -5.37 -15.89 -8.54
N ILE A 102 -4.75 -14.73 -8.55
CA ILE A 102 -5.39 -13.43 -8.63
C ILE A 102 -5.83 -13.19 -10.08
N THR A 103 -7.09 -12.89 -10.27
CA THR A 103 -7.65 -12.56 -11.59
C THR A 103 -7.76 -11.05 -11.80
N LYS A 104 -7.88 -10.27 -10.70
CA LYS A 104 -8.01 -8.81 -10.77
C LYS A 104 -7.59 -8.16 -9.44
N LEU A 105 -6.89 -7.04 -9.53
CA LEU A 105 -6.74 -6.09 -8.44
C LEU A 105 -7.96 -5.16 -8.44
N LEU A 106 -8.66 -5.06 -7.32
CA LEU A 106 -9.89 -4.27 -7.20
C LEU A 106 -9.62 -2.92 -6.57
N ALA A 107 -8.83 -2.92 -5.50
CA ALA A 107 -8.38 -1.72 -4.81
C ALA A 107 -7.06 -2.01 -4.08
N THR A 108 -6.37 -0.95 -3.69
CA THR A 108 -5.25 -1.01 -2.77
C THR A 108 -5.39 0.12 -1.75
N SER A 109 -4.84 -0.09 -0.56
CA SER A 109 -4.82 0.93 0.47
C SER A 109 -3.53 0.88 1.27
N LEU A 110 -3.13 2.03 1.79
CA LEU A 110 -2.09 2.17 2.79
C LEU A 110 -2.76 2.45 4.13
N VAL A 111 -2.76 1.46 5.01
CA VAL A 111 -3.26 1.60 6.38
C VAL A 111 -2.14 2.16 7.23
N ASN A 112 -2.29 3.42 7.56
CA ASN A 112 -1.30 4.23 8.28
C ASN A 112 -1.62 4.39 9.77
N LYS A 113 -2.41 3.48 10.31
CA LYS A 113 -2.83 3.47 11.72
C LYS A 113 -2.29 2.23 12.42
N ASP A 114 -1.53 2.41 13.49
CA ASP A 114 -1.04 1.37 14.37
C ASP A 114 -1.53 1.65 15.80
N GLY A 115 -2.60 0.94 16.22
CA GLY A 115 -3.33 1.21 17.44
C GLY A 115 -3.93 2.63 17.45
N ASP A 116 -3.53 3.45 18.43
CA ASP A 116 -3.94 4.85 18.54
C ASP A 116 -3.03 5.82 17.77
N LYS A 117 -1.95 5.32 17.19
CA LYS A 117 -1.02 6.12 16.39
C LYS A 117 -1.50 6.14 14.94
N GLU A 118 -1.67 7.32 14.40
CA GLU A 118 -1.96 7.55 13.00
C GLU A 118 -0.85 8.43 12.41
N ALA A 119 -0.26 8.00 11.32
CA ALA A 119 0.77 8.75 10.62
C ALA A 119 0.29 9.03 9.20
N PRO A 120 -0.19 10.24 8.92
CA PRO A 120 -0.55 10.65 7.57
C PRO A 120 0.59 10.40 6.58
N PHE A 121 0.25 10.15 5.34
CA PHE A 121 1.19 9.86 4.27
C PHE A 121 0.95 10.78 3.08
N THR A 122 2.01 11.32 2.52
CA THR A 122 1.98 12.01 1.22
C THR A 122 2.83 11.22 0.23
N GLY A 123 2.30 10.96 -0.95
CA GLY A 123 3.02 10.24 -1.99
C GLY A 123 2.15 9.26 -2.76
N ASN A 124 2.79 8.27 -3.35
CA ASN A 124 2.14 7.34 -4.25
C ASN A 124 2.25 5.89 -3.73
N LEU A 125 1.15 5.16 -3.82
CA LEU A 125 1.11 3.70 -3.76
C LEU A 125 0.73 3.17 -5.14
N PHE A 126 1.66 2.56 -5.82
CA PHE A 126 1.46 1.91 -7.11
C PHE A 126 1.42 0.41 -6.94
N ALA A 127 0.51 -0.29 -7.63
CA ALA A 127 0.43 -1.75 -7.64
C ALA A 127 0.16 -2.27 -9.05
N TYR A 128 0.82 -3.36 -9.41
CA TYR A 128 0.67 -4.04 -10.68
C TYR A 128 0.62 -5.55 -10.51
N LEU A 129 -0.40 -6.19 -11.08
CA LEU A 129 -0.52 -7.64 -11.14
C LEU A 129 0.42 -8.18 -12.23
N GLU A 130 1.63 -8.58 -11.83
CA GLU A 130 2.67 -9.08 -12.72
C GLU A 130 2.26 -10.41 -13.36
N ASP A 131 1.79 -11.34 -12.52
CA ASP A 131 1.17 -12.61 -12.92
C ASP A 131 0.10 -13.02 -11.88
N PRO A 132 -0.66 -14.11 -12.09
CA PRO A 132 -1.73 -14.53 -11.17
C PRO A 132 -1.27 -14.79 -9.72
N ASN A 133 0.03 -14.93 -9.48
CA ASN A 133 0.58 -15.23 -8.16
C ASN A 133 1.48 -14.13 -7.61
N ARG A 134 1.65 -13.00 -8.34
CA ARG A 134 2.56 -11.93 -7.95
C ARG A 134 1.98 -10.56 -8.17
N VAL A 135 1.93 -9.78 -7.11
CA VAL A 135 1.66 -8.34 -7.15
C VAL A 135 2.98 -7.62 -6.92
N PHE A 136 3.45 -6.89 -7.92
CA PHE A 136 4.50 -5.88 -7.75
C PHE A 136 3.86 -4.63 -7.15
N TYR A 137 4.52 -3.98 -6.19
CA TYR A 137 4.06 -2.68 -5.71
C TYR A 137 5.22 -1.78 -5.29
N MET A 138 4.94 -0.49 -5.29
CA MET A 138 5.86 0.56 -4.90
C MET A 138 5.14 1.56 -3.99
N VAL A 139 5.78 1.92 -2.90
CA VAL A 139 5.38 3.01 -2.01
C VAL A 139 6.48 4.05 -2.06
N SER A 140 6.15 5.29 -2.40
CA SER A 140 7.11 6.39 -2.51
C SER A 140 6.50 7.66 -1.95
N GLY A 141 7.08 8.20 -0.89
CA GLY A 141 6.56 9.41 -0.23
C GLY A 141 7.11 9.62 1.17
N GLU A 142 6.32 10.27 2.00
CA GLU A 142 6.68 10.62 3.37
C GLU A 142 5.53 10.36 4.35
N PHE A 143 5.84 9.83 5.53
CA PHE A 143 4.91 9.72 6.66
C PHE A 143 5.11 10.87 7.63
N TYR A 144 4.03 11.36 8.22
CA TYR A 144 4.01 12.47 9.15
C TYR A 144 3.43 12.06 10.51
N HIS A 145 3.78 12.77 11.57
CA HIS A 145 3.30 12.45 12.93
C HIS A 145 1.84 12.83 13.19
N LYS A 146 1.29 13.79 12.46
CA LYS A 146 -0.07 14.34 12.67
C LYS A 146 -0.65 14.86 11.36
N GLY A 147 -1.98 14.81 11.23
CA GLY A 147 -2.71 15.38 10.10
C GLY A 147 -3.79 14.47 9.57
N SER A 148 -4.38 14.81 8.44
CA SER A 148 -5.39 14.02 7.74
C SER A 148 -4.99 13.80 6.29
N ASN A 149 -5.38 12.66 5.74
CA ASN A 149 -5.11 12.32 4.34
C ASN A 149 -6.30 12.58 3.44
N GLN A 150 -6.02 13.04 2.24
CA GLN A 150 -6.92 12.89 1.09
C GLN A 150 -6.34 11.85 0.14
N GLU A 151 -7.21 11.01 -0.40
CA GLU A 151 -6.80 9.93 -1.28
C GLU A 151 -7.50 10.03 -2.63
N GLN A 152 -6.76 9.82 -3.71
CA GLN A 152 -7.29 9.70 -5.07
C GLN A 152 -6.86 8.35 -5.65
N LEU A 153 -7.84 7.48 -5.90
CA LEU A 153 -7.60 6.17 -6.50
C LEU A 153 -7.74 6.24 -8.02
N TYR A 154 -6.70 5.86 -8.72
CA TYR A 154 -6.68 5.66 -10.16
C TYR A 154 -6.60 4.18 -10.50
N GLN A 155 -7.55 3.70 -11.30
CA GLN A 155 -7.55 2.31 -11.79
C GLN A 155 -7.32 2.31 -13.29
N ARG A 156 -6.32 1.56 -13.75
CA ARG A 156 -5.95 1.43 -15.17
C ARG A 156 -5.87 -0.04 -15.58
N GLU A 157 -5.84 -0.27 -16.89
CA GLU A 157 -5.58 -1.58 -17.52
C GLU A 157 -6.45 -2.74 -17.00
N GLY A 158 -7.77 -2.54 -16.97
CA GLY A 158 -8.72 -3.61 -16.70
C GLY A 158 -8.57 -4.28 -15.32
N GLY A 159 -7.96 -3.57 -14.35
CA GLY A 159 -7.74 -4.06 -12.98
C GLY A 159 -6.43 -4.82 -12.79
N ARG A 160 -5.46 -4.62 -13.67
CA ARG A 160 -4.09 -5.09 -13.47
C ARG A 160 -3.20 -4.04 -12.83
N MET A 161 -3.54 -2.77 -12.96
CA MET A 161 -2.77 -1.63 -12.44
C MET A 161 -3.66 -0.75 -11.57
N LEU A 162 -3.15 -0.38 -10.41
CA LEU A 162 -3.76 0.57 -9.49
C LEU A 162 -2.72 1.60 -9.06
N GLU A 163 -3.15 2.84 -8.89
CA GLU A 163 -2.34 3.91 -8.31
C GLU A 163 -3.21 4.70 -7.35
N VAL A 164 -2.73 4.91 -6.15
CA VAL A 164 -3.36 5.77 -5.14
C VAL A 164 -2.40 6.91 -4.85
N ILE A 165 -2.88 8.13 -5.02
CA ILE A 165 -2.17 9.34 -4.66
C ILE A 165 -2.74 9.81 -3.32
N TYR A 166 -1.85 10.04 -2.37
CA TYR A 166 -2.15 10.54 -1.04
C TYR A 166 -1.62 11.96 -0.94
N ASP A 167 -2.50 12.88 -0.57
CA ASP A 167 -2.15 14.26 -0.28
C ASP A 167 -2.32 14.54 1.21
N PHE A 168 -1.37 15.27 1.76
CA PHE A 168 -1.35 15.69 3.15
C PHE A 168 -1.42 17.22 3.24
N MET A 169 -2.24 17.72 4.15
CA MET A 169 -2.58 19.15 4.20
C MET A 169 -1.94 19.93 5.36
N ASP A 170 -0.91 19.42 6.04
CA ASP A 170 -0.26 20.17 7.13
C ASP A 170 1.24 20.37 6.86
N ASP A 171 1.67 21.64 6.78
CA ASP A 171 2.99 22.06 6.30
C ASP A 171 4.04 22.22 7.44
N THR A 172 3.74 21.78 8.66
CA THR A 172 4.56 22.12 9.84
C THR A 172 5.36 20.97 10.43
N SER A 173 5.17 19.73 9.98
CA SER A 173 5.83 18.56 10.55
C SER A 173 6.91 17.98 9.64
N THR A 174 8.02 17.55 10.23
CA THR A 174 9.06 16.80 9.51
C THR A 174 8.55 15.42 9.16
N GLY A 175 8.60 15.06 7.88
CA GLY A 175 8.20 13.74 7.38
C GLY A 175 9.31 12.71 7.48
N PHE A 176 8.93 11.44 7.51
CA PHE A 176 9.83 10.28 7.37
C PHE A 176 9.74 9.78 5.93
N PRO A 177 10.78 9.97 5.11
CA PRO A 177 10.76 9.51 3.73
C PRO A 177 10.75 7.98 3.68
N VAL A 178 9.92 7.44 2.79
CA VAL A 178 9.88 6.01 2.48
C VAL A 178 9.96 5.80 0.98
N PHE A 179 10.79 4.86 0.59
CA PHE A 179 10.79 4.29 -0.74
C PHE A 179 10.89 2.77 -0.62
N LEU A 180 9.86 2.08 -1.05
CA LEU A 180 9.78 0.63 -1.05
C LEU A 180 9.32 0.15 -2.41
N GLU A 181 10.09 -0.77 -2.99
CA GLU A 181 9.74 -1.49 -4.20
C GLU A 181 9.89 -2.98 -3.92
N THR A 182 8.81 -3.74 -4.08
CA THR A 182 8.82 -5.17 -3.73
C THR A 182 7.73 -5.95 -4.46
N LYS A 183 7.71 -7.27 -4.23
CA LYS A 183 6.73 -8.20 -4.81
C LYS A 183 6.12 -9.06 -3.73
N LEU A 184 4.80 -9.05 -3.70
CA LEU A 184 4.00 -9.88 -2.82
C LEU A 184 3.54 -11.11 -3.59
N ARG A 185 3.67 -12.31 -2.98
CA ARG A 185 3.20 -13.58 -3.54
C ARG A 185 1.87 -13.99 -2.95
N PHE A 186 1.02 -14.53 -3.82
CA PHE A 186 -0.28 -15.10 -3.47
C PHE A 186 -0.18 -16.57 -3.10
#